data_516ee2484384db7604dc5624f0a5081a
#
_entry.id   516ee2484384db7604dc5624f0a5081a
#
_cell.length_a   1.000
_cell.length_b   1.000
_cell.length_c   1.000
_cell.angle_alpha   90.00
_cell.angle_beta   90.00
_cell.angle_gamma   90.00
#
_symmetry.space_group_name_H-M   'P 1'
#
loop_
_entity.id
_entity.type
_entity.pdbx_description
1 polymer ?
#
loop_
_entity_poly.entity_id
_entity_poly.type
_entity_poly.pdbx_seq_one_letter_code
_entity_poly.pdbx_strand_id
1 'polypeptide(L)'
;MTVAYDPSNRFEIKVWDTEFRRTPARQLMARVYQPQGDGPFPTLLDLHGGAWNNQDRTANAPMDESLARSGILVVAIDLTRAPEAPYPASVQDANYGVRWFKAKAREWNGDPATVAALGSSSGGHEIELCAMRPQDPRYNAHPLPQAPNVDATLAYVVARSPVSDPYARYQQAERRQWAEMIQNSKTYFNPWESIHEGNPQKILERGEKVSLPPMYILQGELDDNVLPAVQEKFAATYKAAGGECEFDVFQGAEHRWVSKPSPQTERAYVQIKAFIAKQLRAKKLAA
;
A
#
# COMPACT_ATOMS: atom_id res chain seq x y z
N MET A 1 25.60 3.12 6.03
CA MET A 1 25.42 2.87 4.59
C MET A 1 24.30 1.84 4.47
N THR A 2 23.30 2.08 3.62
CA THR A 2 22.24 1.09 3.35
C THR A 2 22.87 -0.13 2.71
N VAL A 3 22.51 -1.33 3.18
CA VAL A 3 22.94 -2.59 2.55
C VAL A 3 22.45 -2.59 1.10
N ALA A 4 23.32 -2.99 0.17
CA ALA A 4 22.90 -3.17 -1.22
C ALA A 4 21.87 -4.29 -1.28
N TYR A 5 20.63 -3.97 -1.64
CA TYR A 5 19.59 -4.97 -1.78
C TYR A 5 19.84 -5.83 -3.04
N ASP A 6 19.92 -7.13 -2.83
CA ASP A 6 19.97 -8.14 -3.88
C ASP A 6 18.75 -9.06 -3.73
N PRO A 7 17.81 -9.05 -4.71
CA PRO A 7 16.58 -9.86 -4.64
C PRO A 7 16.83 -11.37 -4.67
N SER A 8 18.04 -11.82 -5.03
CA SER A 8 18.43 -13.23 -5.02
C SER A 8 18.86 -13.75 -3.64
N ASN A 9 19.16 -12.86 -2.70
CA ASN A 9 19.51 -13.21 -1.34
C ASN A 9 18.40 -14.00 -0.63
N ARG A 10 18.80 -14.80 0.37
CA ARG A 10 17.88 -15.57 1.21
C ARG A 10 18.28 -15.40 2.67
N PHE A 11 17.33 -14.92 3.46
CA PHE A 11 17.47 -14.68 4.88
C PHE A 11 16.47 -15.52 5.66
N GLU A 12 16.86 -15.99 6.83
CA GLU A 12 15.93 -16.39 7.87
C GLU A 12 15.16 -15.15 8.34
N ILE A 13 13.94 -15.35 8.77
CA ILE A 13 13.09 -14.25 9.24
C ILE A 13 12.58 -14.50 10.66
N LYS A 14 12.50 -13.43 11.44
CA LYS A 14 11.75 -13.41 12.70
C LYS A 14 10.43 -12.69 12.45
N VAL A 15 9.33 -13.29 12.95
CA VAL A 15 7.97 -12.72 12.79
C VAL A 15 7.34 -12.54 14.17
N TRP A 16 6.77 -11.35 14.42
CA TRP A 16 6.02 -11.07 15.65
C TRP A 16 5.00 -9.97 15.44
N ASP A 17 4.04 -9.87 16.36
CA ASP A 17 3.06 -8.79 16.38
C ASP A 17 3.41 -7.74 17.43
N THR A 18 3.12 -6.48 17.17
CA THR A 18 3.25 -5.36 18.11
C THR A 18 2.12 -4.36 17.92
N GLU A 19 1.71 -3.67 18.96
CA GLU A 19 0.74 -2.57 18.84
C GLU A 19 1.43 -1.37 18.19
N PHE A 20 0.83 -0.80 17.13
CA PHE A 20 1.36 0.42 16.53
C PHE A 20 0.47 1.64 16.83
N ARG A 21 -0.83 1.42 17.04
CA ARG A 21 -1.79 2.48 17.36
C ARG A 21 -2.96 1.90 18.15
N ARG A 22 -3.63 2.75 18.93
CA ARG A 22 -4.86 2.39 19.65
C ARG A 22 -5.99 3.33 19.23
N THR A 23 -7.15 2.78 18.94
CA THR A 23 -8.42 3.47 18.80
C THR A 23 -9.25 3.29 20.06
N PRO A 24 -10.34 4.06 20.25
CA PRO A 24 -11.28 3.79 21.33
C PRO A 24 -11.90 2.38 21.28
N ALA A 25 -12.04 1.82 20.07
CA ALA A 25 -12.67 0.51 19.86
C ALA A 25 -11.71 -0.66 20.03
N ARG A 26 -10.43 -0.52 19.63
CA ARG A 26 -9.46 -1.62 19.63
C ARG A 26 -8.00 -1.19 19.51
N GLN A 27 -7.11 -2.13 19.79
CA GLN A 27 -5.71 -2.04 19.42
C GLN A 27 -5.56 -2.32 17.90
N LEU A 28 -4.80 -1.49 17.22
CA LEU A 28 -4.34 -1.74 15.86
C LEU A 28 -2.92 -2.31 15.95
N MET A 29 -2.78 -3.53 15.43
CA MET A 29 -1.54 -4.30 15.49
C MET A 29 -0.76 -4.18 14.20
N ALA A 30 0.55 -4.27 14.32
CA ALA A 30 1.47 -4.44 13.21
C ALA A 30 2.12 -5.83 13.32
N ARG A 31 2.29 -6.51 12.19
CA ARG A 31 3.10 -7.72 12.07
C ARG A 31 4.41 -7.39 11.40
N VAL A 32 5.49 -7.66 12.10
CA VAL A 32 6.85 -7.37 11.64
C VAL A 32 7.48 -8.65 11.11
N TYR A 33 7.99 -8.62 9.90
CA TYR A 33 8.77 -9.68 9.25
C TYR A 33 10.20 -9.18 9.10
N GLN A 34 11.06 -9.53 10.03
CA GLN A 34 12.44 -9.03 10.11
C GLN A 34 13.43 -10.04 9.53
N PRO A 35 14.17 -9.70 8.46
CA PRO A 35 15.31 -10.50 8.02
C PRO A 35 16.39 -10.57 9.11
N GLN A 36 17.01 -11.74 9.28
CA GLN A 36 18.09 -11.95 10.23
C GLN A 36 19.44 -11.81 9.52
N GLY A 37 20.33 -10.96 10.01
CA GLY A 37 21.64 -10.67 9.44
C GLY A 37 22.04 -9.22 9.55
N ASP A 38 23.13 -8.86 8.88
CA ASP A 38 23.68 -7.52 8.88
C ASP A 38 22.79 -6.57 8.03
N GLY A 39 22.21 -5.56 8.68
CA GLY A 39 21.44 -4.50 8.05
C GLY A 39 22.25 -3.21 7.87
N PRO A 40 21.61 -2.05 7.75
CA PRO A 40 20.16 -1.86 7.77
C PRO A 40 19.48 -2.33 6.47
N PHE A 41 18.39 -3.06 6.63
CA PHE A 41 17.58 -3.56 5.51
C PHE A 41 16.67 -2.47 4.94
N PRO A 42 16.38 -2.46 3.62
CA PRO A 42 15.32 -1.65 3.07
C PRO A 42 13.96 -2.00 3.70
N THR A 43 13.05 -1.04 3.73
CA THR A 43 11.83 -1.11 4.54
C THR A 43 10.58 -0.97 3.70
N LEU A 44 9.55 -1.78 3.98
CA LEU A 44 8.27 -1.79 3.26
C LEU A 44 7.11 -1.92 4.24
N LEU A 45 6.16 -0.98 4.21
CA LEU A 45 4.89 -1.06 4.92
C LEU A 45 3.87 -1.76 4.03
N ASP A 46 3.15 -2.78 4.55
CA ASP A 46 2.05 -3.44 3.82
C ASP A 46 0.68 -3.05 4.36
N LEU A 47 -0.25 -2.74 3.44
CA LEU A 47 -1.64 -2.45 3.69
C LEU A 47 -2.54 -3.49 3.04
N HIS A 48 -3.32 -4.19 3.87
CA HIS A 48 -4.24 -5.22 3.42
C HIS A 48 -5.43 -4.67 2.61
N GLY A 49 -6.03 -5.53 1.80
CA GLY A 49 -7.31 -5.25 1.13
C GLY A 49 -8.52 -5.49 2.04
N GLY A 50 -9.65 -5.89 1.41
CA GLY A 50 -10.88 -6.27 2.12
C GLY A 50 -12.00 -5.26 1.99
N ALA A 51 -12.02 -4.48 0.90
CA ALA A 51 -13.07 -3.50 0.58
C ALA A 51 -13.36 -2.52 1.75
N TRP A 52 -12.30 -2.11 2.46
CA TRP A 52 -12.29 -1.19 3.61
C TRP A 52 -13.00 -1.67 4.88
N ASN A 53 -13.57 -2.87 4.89
CA ASN A 53 -14.36 -3.36 6.03
C ASN A 53 -13.97 -4.75 6.53
N ASN A 54 -13.00 -5.38 5.88
CA ASN A 54 -12.61 -6.75 6.17
C ASN A 54 -11.08 -6.91 6.13
N GLN A 55 -10.59 -8.08 6.54
CA GLN A 55 -9.19 -8.47 6.62
C GLN A 55 -8.40 -7.74 7.73
N ASP A 56 -7.12 -8.07 7.83
CA ASP A 56 -6.17 -7.54 8.79
C ASP A 56 -4.73 -7.71 8.27
N ARG A 57 -3.74 -7.36 9.07
CA ARG A 57 -2.29 -7.45 8.80
C ARG A 57 -1.80 -8.83 8.36
N THR A 58 -2.62 -9.86 8.41
CA THR A 58 -2.21 -11.23 8.00
C THR A 58 -2.59 -11.58 6.57
N ALA A 59 -3.37 -10.72 5.91
CA ALA A 59 -3.99 -11.00 4.61
C ALA A 59 -2.99 -11.24 3.47
N ASN A 60 -1.82 -10.60 3.52
CA ASN A 60 -0.77 -10.70 2.51
C ASN A 60 0.45 -11.53 2.99
N ALA A 61 0.32 -12.29 4.09
CA ALA A 61 1.44 -12.98 4.74
C ALA A 61 2.38 -13.77 3.79
N PRO A 62 1.91 -14.55 2.79
CA PRO A 62 2.81 -15.23 1.86
C PRO A 62 3.71 -14.28 1.06
N MET A 63 3.19 -13.13 0.66
CA MET A 63 3.94 -12.11 -0.07
C MET A 63 4.93 -11.39 0.86
N ASP A 64 4.49 -11.03 2.06
CA ASP A 64 5.31 -10.37 3.07
C ASP A 64 6.51 -11.24 3.47
N GLU A 65 6.27 -12.54 3.70
CA GLU A 65 7.34 -13.51 3.97
C GLU A 65 8.31 -13.65 2.79
N SER A 66 7.81 -13.72 1.55
CA SER A 66 8.65 -13.80 0.36
C SER A 66 9.55 -12.57 0.19
N LEU A 67 9.03 -11.38 0.50
CA LEU A 67 9.77 -10.13 0.45
C LEU A 67 10.79 -10.05 1.60
N ALA A 68 10.38 -10.42 2.81
CA ALA A 68 11.27 -10.41 3.97
C ALA A 68 12.43 -11.41 3.81
N ARG A 69 12.16 -12.61 3.31
CA ARG A 69 13.22 -13.60 3.01
C ARG A 69 14.21 -13.12 1.96
N SER A 70 13.87 -12.14 1.12
CA SER A 70 14.81 -11.52 0.19
C SER A 70 15.64 -10.38 0.79
N GLY A 71 15.41 -10.03 2.07
CA GLY A 71 16.18 -9.00 2.76
C GLY A 71 15.46 -7.65 2.81
N ILE A 72 14.13 -7.63 2.88
CA ILE A 72 13.32 -6.42 3.11
C ILE A 72 12.69 -6.52 4.50
N LEU A 73 12.86 -5.53 5.35
CA LEU A 73 12.08 -5.41 6.58
C LEU A 73 10.65 -5.02 6.22
N VAL A 74 9.72 -5.99 6.33
CA VAL A 74 8.30 -5.77 6.03
C VAL A 74 7.50 -5.59 7.30
N VAL A 75 6.60 -4.62 7.30
CA VAL A 75 5.65 -4.37 8.40
C VAL A 75 4.24 -4.27 7.81
N ALA A 76 3.41 -5.27 8.10
CA ALA A 76 2.00 -5.27 7.73
C ALA A 76 1.15 -4.71 8.89
N ILE A 77 0.23 -3.78 8.61
CA ILE A 77 -0.56 -3.10 9.65
C ILE A 77 -2.05 -3.39 9.54
N ASP A 78 -2.71 -3.39 10.69
CA ASP A 78 -4.17 -3.29 10.76
C ASP A 78 -4.63 -1.88 10.37
N LEU A 79 -5.81 -1.77 9.80
CA LEU A 79 -6.45 -0.51 9.46
C LEU A 79 -7.80 -0.39 10.19
N THR A 80 -8.20 0.81 10.53
CA THR A 80 -9.56 1.07 10.99
C THR A 80 -10.53 0.77 9.86
N ARG A 81 -11.48 -0.12 10.12
CA ARG A 81 -12.42 -0.62 9.11
C ARG A 81 -13.77 0.05 9.24
N ALA A 82 -14.45 0.24 8.12
CA ALA A 82 -15.88 0.56 8.15
C ALA A 82 -16.68 -0.69 8.63
N PRO A 83 -17.72 -0.58 9.44
CA PRO A 83 -18.35 0.66 9.91
C PRO A 83 -17.76 1.25 11.19
N GLU A 84 -16.62 0.76 11.72
CA GLU A 84 -15.99 1.29 12.93
C GLU A 84 -15.73 2.80 12.79
N ALA A 85 -15.13 3.19 11.67
CA ALA A 85 -15.09 4.58 11.23
C ALA A 85 -15.02 4.65 9.68
N PRO A 86 -15.70 5.64 9.07
CA PRO A 86 -15.67 5.85 7.62
C PRO A 86 -14.35 6.50 7.17
N TYR A 87 -14.21 6.69 5.86
CA TYR A 87 -13.16 7.55 5.29
C TYR A 87 -13.14 8.91 5.99
N PRO A 88 -11.95 9.46 6.37
CA PRO A 88 -10.63 8.99 5.99
C PRO A 88 -9.88 8.15 7.07
N ALA A 89 -10.56 7.52 8.02
CA ALA A 89 -9.93 6.91 9.19
C ALA A 89 -8.80 5.91 8.85
N SER A 90 -9.00 5.02 7.88
CA SER A 90 -7.96 4.07 7.47
C SER A 90 -6.77 4.74 6.75
N VAL A 91 -7.01 5.82 6.01
CA VAL A 91 -5.92 6.62 5.41
C VAL A 91 -5.12 7.35 6.49
N GLN A 92 -5.77 7.76 7.59
CA GLN A 92 -5.09 8.32 8.77
C GLN A 92 -4.21 7.26 9.45
N ASP A 93 -4.68 6.00 9.53
CA ASP A 93 -3.88 4.89 10.03
C ASP A 93 -2.68 4.61 9.13
N ALA A 94 -2.86 4.62 7.81
CA ALA A 94 -1.78 4.46 6.84
C ALA A 94 -0.71 5.56 7.01
N ASN A 95 -1.13 6.82 7.09
CA ASN A 95 -0.24 7.95 7.32
C ASN A 95 0.51 7.82 8.65
N TYR A 96 -0.20 7.50 9.73
CA TYR A 96 0.43 7.25 11.03
C TYR A 96 1.38 6.06 10.96
N GLY A 97 1.00 4.96 10.31
CA GLY A 97 1.82 3.77 10.12
C GLY A 97 3.14 4.05 9.43
N VAL A 98 3.12 4.86 8.36
CA VAL A 98 4.36 5.28 7.65
C VAL A 98 5.29 6.05 8.61
N ARG A 99 4.77 7.05 9.34
CA ARG A 99 5.57 7.85 10.28
C ARG A 99 6.10 7.02 11.46
N TRP A 100 5.24 6.18 12.01
CA TRP A 100 5.60 5.27 13.09
C TRP A 100 6.68 4.28 12.64
N PHE A 101 6.53 3.70 11.45
CA PHE A 101 7.54 2.77 10.93
C PHE A 101 8.89 3.45 10.67
N LYS A 102 8.90 4.67 10.12
CA LYS A 102 10.14 5.46 10.01
C LYS A 102 10.82 5.66 11.37
N ALA A 103 10.04 5.96 12.41
CA ALA A 103 10.57 6.13 13.76
C ALA A 103 11.13 4.83 14.35
N LYS A 104 10.53 3.68 14.03
CA LYS A 104 10.88 2.36 14.56
C LYS A 104 11.90 1.57 13.75
N ALA A 105 12.10 1.89 12.47
CA ALA A 105 12.86 1.07 11.54
C ALA A 105 14.24 0.67 12.06
N ARG A 106 14.98 1.61 12.66
CA ARG A 106 16.33 1.36 13.20
C ARG A 106 16.36 0.34 14.34
N GLU A 107 15.31 0.29 15.17
CA GLU A 107 15.19 -0.68 16.27
C GLU A 107 15.10 -2.12 15.73
N TRP A 108 14.66 -2.28 14.48
CA TRP A 108 14.49 -3.57 13.79
C TRP A 108 15.49 -3.76 12.65
N ASN A 109 16.62 -3.09 12.73
CA ASN A 109 17.69 -3.17 11.73
C ASN A 109 17.26 -2.75 10.31
N GLY A 110 16.29 -1.83 10.21
CA GLY A 110 15.79 -1.25 8.96
C GLY A 110 16.31 0.16 8.71
N ASP A 111 16.32 0.57 7.45
CA ASP A 111 16.70 1.92 7.03
C ASP A 111 15.44 2.81 6.90
N PRO A 112 15.21 3.78 7.82
CA PRO A 112 14.06 4.68 7.76
C PRO A 112 14.02 5.55 6.49
N ALA A 113 15.16 5.76 5.83
CA ALA A 113 15.21 6.54 4.61
C ALA A 113 14.61 5.81 3.39
N THR A 114 14.46 4.49 3.47
CA THR A 114 13.94 3.67 2.36
C THR A 114 12.46 3.31 2.53
N VAL A 115 11.76 3.86 3.54
CA VAL A 115 10.37 3.47 3.79
C VAL A 115 9.51 3.70 2.56
N ALA A 116 9.02 2.61 2.03
CA ALA A 116 8.09 2.50 0.92
C ALA A 116 6.84 1.76 1.37
N ALA A 117 5.84 1.64 0.53
CA ALA A 117 4.66 0.89 0.89
C ALA A 117 4.13 0.00 -0.23
N LEU A 118 3.47 -1.08 0.18
CA LEU A 118 2.69 -1.96 -0.66
C LEU A 118 1.23 -1.89 -0.20
N GLY A 119 0.30 -1.86 -1.15
CA GLY A 119 -1.12 -1.89 -0.82
C GLY A 119 -1.89 -2.79 -1.78
N SER A 120 -2.81 -3.57 -1.24
CA SER A 120 -3.63 -4.50 -2.01
C SER A 120 -5.09 -4.05 -2.06
N SER A 121 -5.70 -3.95 -3.26
CA SER A 121 -7.12 -3.60 -3.42
C SER A 121 -7.49 -2.29 -2.70
N SER A 122 -8.34 -2.31 -1.67
CA SER A 122 -8.64 -1.15 -0.83
C SER A 122 -7.41 -0.60 -0.10
N GLY A 123 -6.46 -1.44 0.33
CA GLY A 123 -5.18 -0.98 0.87
C GLY A 123 -4.33 -0.25 -0.16
N GLY A 124 -4.45 -0.64 -1.45
CA GLY A 124 -3.87 0.11 -2.56
C GLY A 124 -4.43 1.52 -2.69
N HIS A 125 -5.75 1.67 -2.59
CA HIS A 125 -6.42 2.97 -2.55
C HIS A 125 -5.90 3.85 -1.40
N GLU A 126 -5.84 3.29 -0.20
CA GLU A 126 -5.44 4.01 1.02
C GLU A 126 -3.99 4.48 0.94
N ILE A 127 -3.09 3.62 0.42
CA ILE A 127 -1.69 4.01 0.28
C ILE A 127 -1.45 4.98 -0.89
N GLU A 128 -2.21 4.90 -1.97
CA GLU A 128 -2.17 5.90 -3.05
C GLU A 128 -2.54 7.29 -2.52
N LEU A 129 -3.63 7.40 -1.74
CA LEU A 129 -4.03 8.67 -1.10
C LEU A 129 -2.94 9.19 -0.15
N CYS A 130 -2.40 8.33 0.71
CA CYS A 130 -1.33 8.69 1.63
C CYS A 130 -0.07 9.14 0.88
N ALA A 131 0.34 8.42 -0.17
CA ALA A 131 1.50 8.73 -0.99
C ALA A 131 1.36 10.06 -1.74
N MET A 132 0.18 10.31 -2.29
CA MET A 132 -0.11 11.53 -3.04
C MET A 132 -0.25 12.76 -2.12
N ARG A 133 -0.73 12.58 -0.88
CA ARG A 133 -1.01 13.66 0.07
C ARG A 133 -0.40 13.39 1.45
N PRO A 134 0.94 13.17 1.56
CA PRO A 134 1.58 12.70 2.80
C PRO A 134 1.49 13.69 3.97
N GLN A 135 1.31 14.98 3.67
CA GLN A 135 1.23 16.06 4.67
C GLN A 135 -0.16 16.67 4.81
N ASP A 136 -1.17 16.09 4.12
CA ASP A 136 -2.55 16.59 4.21
C ASP A 136 -3.05 16.46 5.66
N PRO A 137 -3.55 17.55 6.27
CA PRO A 137 -4.03 17.51 7.65
C PRO A 137 -5.18 16.53 7.88
N ARG A 138 -5.97 16.18 6.84
CA ARG A 138 -7.02 15.17 6.94
C ARG A 138 -6.44 13.78 7.20
N TYR A 139 -5.25 13.48 6.66
CA TYR A 139 -4.58 12.19 6.80
C TYR A 139 -3.54 12.22 7.93
N ASN A 140 -2.86 13.35 8.11
CA ASN A 140 -1.91 13.54 9.21
C ASN A 140 -2.63 14.00 10.50
N ALA A 141 -3.71 13.32 10.87
CA ALA A 141 -4.58 13.72 11.97
C ALA A 141 -4.11 13.18 13.34
N HIS A 142 -3.30 12.13 13.37
CA HIS A 142 -2.86 11.50 14.61
C HIS A 142 -1.44 11.93 14.98
N PRO A 143 -1.22 12.53 16.17
CA PRO A 143 0.10 12.91 16.61
C PRO A 143 1.00 11.68 16.85
N LEU A 144 2.29 11.84 16.57
CA LEU A 144 3.34 10.88 16.90
C LEU A 144 4.34 11.57 17.85
N PRO A 145 4.07 11.66 19.17
CA PRO A 145 4.82 12.48 20.10
C PRO A 145 6.31 12.14 20.18
N GLN A 146 6.66 10.84 20.02
CA GLN A 146 8.05 10.37 20.03
C GLN A 146 8.85 10.74 18.78
N ALA A 147 8.18 11.18 17.69
CA ALA A 147 8.82 11.61 16.44
C ALA A 147 7.98 12.67 15.71
N PRO A 148 7.76 13.87 16.29
CA PRO A 148 6.79 14.85 15.81
C PRO A 148 7.14 15.44 14.44
N ASN A 149 8.41 15.37 14.02
CA ASN A 149 8.89 15.94 12.77
C ASN A 149 9.00 14.90 11.62
N VAL A 150 8.63 13.65 11.87
CA VAL A 150 8.65 12.61 10.84
C VAL A 150 7.39 12.72 9.98
N ASP A 151 7.58 12.84 8.67
CA ASP A 151 6.51 12.90 7.68
C ASP A 151 6.13 11.52 7.12
N ALA A 152 5.03 11.48 6.36
CA ALA A 152 4.53 10.26 5.72
C ALA A 152 4.95 10.11 4.25
N THR A 153 6.01 10.80 3.79
CA THR A 153 6.53 10.62 2.42
C THR A 153 7.05 9.20 2.23
N LEU A 154 6.84 8.65 1.04
CA LEU A 154 7.26 7.30 0.69
C LEU A 154 8.37 7.34 -0.37
N ALA A 155 9.28 6.37 -0.31
CA ALA A 155 10.34 6.23 -1.30
C ALA A 155 9.79 5.75 -2.65
N TYR A 156 8.83 4.85 -2.64
CA TYR A 156 8.07 4.32 -3.79
C TYR A 156 6.80 3.60 -3.28
N VAL A 157 5.92 3.24 -4.21
CA VAL A 157 4.68 2.49 -3.92
C VAL A 157 4.59 1.26 -4.81
N VAL A 158 4.17 0.14 -4.25
CA VAL A 158 3.73 -1.05 -4.98
C VAL A 158 2.23 -1.22 -4.74
N ALA A 159 1.44 -1.26 -5.80
CA ALA A 159 0.00 -1.35 -5.71
C ALA A 159 -0.52 -2.58 -6.47
N ARG A 160 -1.15 -3.50 -5.78
CA ARG A 160 -1.71 -4.73 -6.34
C ARG A 160 -3.22 -4.62 -6.51
N SER A 161 -3.69 -4.59 -7.76
CA SER A 161 -5.11 -4.38 -8.10
C SER A 161 -5.76 -3.28 -7.25
N PRO A 162 -5.13 -2.07 -7.17
CA PRO A 162 -5.58 -1.01 -6.26
C PRO A 162 -6.93 -0.44 -6.68
N VAL A 163 -7.71 0.08 -5.75
CA VAL A 163 -8.95 0.80 -6.07
C VAL A 163 -8.64 2.27 -6.36
N SER A 164 -7.92 2.56 -7.45
CA SER A 164 -7.47 3.91 -7.78
C SER A 164 -8.60 4.85 -8.24
N ASP A 165 -9.74 4.29 -8.65
CA ASP A 165 -10.99 5.02 -8.89
C ASP A 165 -12.15 4.32 -8.15
N PRO A 166 -12.40 4.65 -6.88
CA PRO A 166 -13.47 4.05 -6.11
C PRO A 166 -14.87 4.33 -6.67
N TYR A 167 -15.07 5.45 -7.35
CA TYR A 167 -16.36 5.76 -7.96
C TYR A 167 -16.62 4.93 -9.21
N ALA A 168 -15.62 4.72 -10.07
CA ALA A 168 -15.75 3.82 -11.22
C ALA A 168 -16.03 2.38 -10.77
N ARG A 169 -15.36 1.92 -9.69
CA ARG A 169 -15.62 0.61 -9.08
C ARG A 169 -17.04 0.51 -8.52
N TYR A 170 -17.54 1.55 -7.85
CA TYR A 170 -18.91 1.61 -7.35
C TYR A 170 -19.92 1.51 -8.51
N GLN A 171 -19.74 2.29 -9.58
CA GLN A 171 -20.58 2.19 -10.78
C GLN A 171 -20.56 0.79 -11.42
N GLN A 172 -19.42 0.11 -11.42
CA GLN A 172 -19.32 -1.27 -11.87
C GLN A 172 -20.14 -2.22 -10.97
N ALA A 173 -20.09 -2.03 -9.66
CA ALA A 173 -20.87 -2.81 -8.71
C ALA A 173 -22.39 -2.58 -8.90
N GLU A 174 -22.82 -1.36 -9.20
CA GLU A 174 -24.22 -1.05 -9.54
C GLU A 174 -24.66 -1.76 -10.83
N ARG A 175 -23.86 -1.67 -11.90
CA ARG A 175 -24.18 -2.39 -13.17
C ARG A 175 -24.30 -3.89 -12.99
N ARG A 176 -23.51 -4.47 -12.10
CA ARG A 176 -23.53 -5.91 -11.78
C ARG A 176 -24.54 -6.27 -10.71
N GLN A 177 -25.23 -5.32 -10.13
CA GLN A 177 -26.12 -5.51 -8.97
C GLN A 177 -25.41 -6.20 -7.78
N TRP A 178 -24.14 -5.88 -7.57
CA TRP A 178 -23.32 -6.46 -6.52
C TRP A 178 -23.57 -5.75 -5.19
N ALA A 179 -24.65 -6.18 -4.50
CA ALA A 179 -25.18 -5.52 -3.32
C ALA A 179 -24.14 -5.32 -2.19
N GLU A 180 -23.30 -6.33 -1.92
CA GLU A 180 -22.26 -6.26 -0.89
C GLU A 180 -21.26 -5.13 -1.20
N MET A 181 -20.77 -5.04 -2.44
CA MET A 181 -19.79 -4.03 -2.82
C MET A 181 -20.37 -2.63 -2.82
N ILE A 182 -21.63 -2.48 -3.21
CA ILE A 182 -22.38 -1.22 -3.12
C ILE A 182 -22.45 -0.78 -1.65
N GLN A 183 -22.85 -1.71 -0.75
CA GLN A 183 -22.96 -1.42 0.67
C GLN A 183 -21.60 -1.06 1.29
N ASN A 184 -20.54 -1.81 0.98
CA ASN A 184 -19.20 -1.55 1.46
C ASN A 184 -18.73 -0.15 1.08
N SER A 185 -18.95 0.24 -0.18
CA SER A 185 -18.59 1.58 -0.66
C SER A 185 -19.34 2.68 0.08
N LYS A 186 -20.68 2.52 0.27
CA LYS A 186 -21.50 3.50 0.99
C LYS A 186 -21.18 3.58 2.48
N THR A 187 -20.77 2.49 3.08
CA THR A 187 -20.37 2.47 4.50
C THR A 187 -19.02 3.14 4.71
N TYR A 188 -18.09 2.92 3.80
CA TYR A 188 -16.76 3.52 3.89
C TYR A 188 -16.78 5.01 3.54
N PHE A 189 -17.42 5.37 2.42
CA PHE A 189 -17.58 6.78 2.02
C PHE A 189 -18.86 7.37 2.62
N ASN A 190 -18.75 7.82 3.86
CA ASN A 190 -19.85 8.45 4.58
C ASN A 190 -19.34 9.74 5.25
N PRO A 191 -19.81 10.94 4.82
CA PRO A 191 -20.85 11.20 3.81
C PRO A 191 -20.45 10.73 2.40
N TRP A 192 -21.46 10.41 1.56
CA TRP A 192 -21.25 9.79 0.25
C TRP A 192 -20.35 10.60 -0.69
N GLU A 193 -20.45 11.93 -0.64
CA GLU A 193 -19.66 12.84 -1.46
C GLU A 193 -18.15 12.65 -1.26
N SER A 194 -17.75 12.10 -0.13
CA SER A 194 -16.34 11.81 0.18
C SER A 194 -15.69 10.83 -0.79
N ILE A 195 -16.48 10.02 -1.54
CA ILE A 195 -15.97 9.13 -2.60
C ILE A 195 -15.29 9.91 -3.75
N HIS A 196 -15.68 11.15 -3.97
CA HIS A 196 -15.06 12.01 -5.00
C HIS A 196 -13.81 12.73 -4.48
N GLU A 197 -13.77 13.03 -3.19
CA GLU A 197 -12.63 13.64 -2.53
C GLU A 197 -11.51 12.61 -2.33
N GLY A 198 -11.85 11.45 -1.79
CA GLY A 198 -10.94 10.32 -1.56
C GLY A 198 -10.73 9.45 -2.82
N ASN A 199 -10.58 10.05 -3.99
CA ASN A 199 -10.46 9.34 -5.26
C ASN A 199 -9.14 9.69 -5.96
N PRO A 200 -8.12 8.80 -5.93
CA PRO A 200 -6.82 9.05 -6.54
C PRO A 200 -6.89 9.48 -8.01
N GLN A 201 -7.71 8.80 -8.83
CA GLN A 201 -7.90 9.16 -10.24
C GLN A 201 -8.45 10.58 -10.39
N LYS A 202 -9.45 10.96 -9.58
CA LYS A 202 -10.08 12.29 -9.65
C LYS A 202 -9.18 13.39 -9.13
N ILE A 203 -8.33 13.12 -8.15
CA ILE A 203 -7.31 14.04 -7.67
C ILE A 203 -6.38 14.46 -8.83
N LEU A 204 -5.90 13.49 -9.60
CA LEU A 204 -5.04 13.76 -10.76
C LEU A 204 -5.80 14.45 -11.89
N GLU A 205 -7.03 14.04 -12.20
CA GLU A 205 -7.86 14.66 -13.24
C GLU A 205 -8.19 16.13 -12.95
N ARG A 206 -8.29 16.50 -11.66
CA ARG A 206 -8.47 17.90 -11.24
C ARG A 206 -7.19 18.72 -11.29
N GLY A 207 -6.05 18.12 -11.61
CA GLY A 207 -4.75 18.79 -11.66
C GLY A 207 -4.26 19.24 -10.27
N GLU A 208 -4.65 18.57 -9.20
CA GLU A 208 -4.18 18.89 -7.85
C GLU A 208 -2.67 18.67 -7.76
N LYS A 209 -1.98 19.59 -7.07
CA LYS A 209 -0.54 19.44 -6.77
C LYS A 209 -0.38 18.41 -5.67
N VAL A 210 0.16 17.26 -6.03
CA VAL A 210 0.37 16.12 -5.13
C VAL A 210 1.79 15.57 -5.25
N SER A 211 2.20 14.78 -4.29
CA SER A 211 3.44 13.99 -4.38
C SER A 211 3.20 12.79 -5.30
N LEU A 212 4.18 12.47 -6.14
CA LEU A 212 4.10 11.38 -7.11
C LEU A 212 5.35 10.49 -7.00
N PRO A 213 5.51 9.72 -5.89
CA PRO A 213 6.63 8.80 -5.78
C PRO A 213 6.56 7.72 -6.88
N PRO A 214 7.70 7.12 -7.29
CA PRO A 214 7.69 6.01 -8.23
C PRO A 214 6.69 4.93 -7.83
N MET A 215 5.87 4.46 -8.76
CA MET A 215 4.79 3.52 -8.50
C MET A 215 4.88 2.31 -9.43
N TYR A 216 4.62 1.12 -8.87
CA TYR A 216 4.43 -0.11 -9.64
C TYR A 216 3.05 -0.69 -9.39
N ILE A 217 2.25 -0.82 -10.45
CA ILE A 217 0.91 -1.39 -10.40
C ILE A 217 0.91 -2.78 -11.04
N LEU A 218 0.47 -3.77 -10.28
CA LEU A 218 0.24 -5.14 -10.74
C LEU A 218 -1.26 -5.39 -10.85
N GLN A 219 -1.73 -5.78 -12.04
CA GLN A 219 -3.15 -5.95 -12.32
C GLN A 219 -3.44 -7.33 -12.92
N GLY A 220 -4.47 -8.01 -12.44
CA GLY A 220 -4.97 -9.24 -13.06
C GLY A 220 -5.78 -8.93 -14.33
N GLU A 221 -5.54 -9.70 -15.41
CA GLU A 221 -6.28 -9.53 -16.67
C GLU A 221 -7.78 -9.80 -16.52
N LEU A 222 -8.14 -10.82 -15.73
CA LEU A 222 -9.52 -11.24 -15.47
C LEU A 222 -10.11 -10.64 -14.20
N ASP A 223 -9.49 -9.56 -13.69
CA ASP A 223 -9.99 -8.86 -12.51
C ASP A 223 -11.34 -8.17 -12.83
N ASP A 224 -12.40 -8.75 -12.32
CA ASP A 224 -13.77 -8.25 -12.50
C ASP A 224 -14.26 -7.37 -11.33
N ASN A 225 -13.43 -7.21 -10.30
CA ASN A 225 -13.68 -6.37 -9.15
C ASN A 225 -13.10 -4.95 -9.37
N VAL A 226 -11.82 -4.90 -9.75
CA VAL A 226 -11.13 -3.67 -10.16
C VAL A 226 -10.70 -3.85 -11.60
N LEU A 227 -11.43 -3.23 -12.52
CA LEU A 227 -11.24 -3.48 -13.95
C LEU A 227 -9.85 -3.04 -14.44
N PRO A 228 -9.15 -3.86 -15.24
CA PRO A 228 -7.85 -3.52 -15.80
C PRO A 228 -7.81 -2.17 -16.53
N ALA A 229 -8.85 -1.86 -17.31
CA ALA A 229 -8.95 -0.58 -18.04
C ALA A 229 -8.99 0.65 -17.11
N VAL A 230 -9.53 0.51 -15.90
CA VAL A 230 -9.53 1.59 -14.89
C VAL A 230 -8.10 1.81 -14.37
N GLN A 231 -7.35 0.74 -14.15
CA GLN A 231 -5.97 0.81 -13.69
C GLN A 231 -5.02 1.33 -14.79
N GLU A 232 -5.22 0.91 -16.04
CA GLU A 232 -4.47 1.44 -17.17
C GLU A 232 -4.68 2.95 -17.31
N LYS A 233 -5.93 3.42 -17.19
CA LYS A 233 -6.26 4.85 -17.16
C LYS A 233 -5.54 5.57 -16.02
N PHE A 234 -5.55 5.02 -14.82
CA PHE A 234 -4.88 5.63 -13.67
C PHE A 234 -3.37 5.73 -13.89
N ALA A 235 -2.73 4.65 -14.34
CA ALA A 235 -1.31 4.64 -14.65
C ALA A 235 -0.94 5.70 -15.72
N ALA A 236 -1.76 5.84 -16.76
CA ALA A 236 -1.58 6.85 -17.80
C ALA A 236 -1.74 8.27 -17.22
N THR A 237 -2.75 8.52 -16.40
CA THR A 237 -2.99 9.82 -15.75
C THR A 237 -1.88 10.17 -14.78
N TYR A 238 -1.36 9.19 -14.02
CA TYR A 238 -0.24 9.37 -13.10
C TYR A 238 1.03 9.82 -13.83
N LYS A 239 1.34 9.17 -14.97
CA LYS A 239 2.45 9.57 -15.86
C LYS A 239 2.25 10.95 -16.44
N ALA A 240 1.05 11.27 -16.90
CA ALA A 240 0.72 12.60 -17.45
C ALA A 240 0.86 13.72 -16.42
N ALA A 241 0.64 13.40 -15.14
CA ALA A 241 0.87 14.32 -14.01
C ALA A 241 2.37 14.45 -13.64
N GLY A 242 3.28 13.75 -14.31
CA GLY A 242 4.73 13.80 -14.09
C GLY A 242 5.29 12.72 -13.17
N GLY A 243 4.48 11.75 -12.73
CA GLY A 243 4.93 10.62 -11.91
C GLY A 243 5.53 9.49 -12.75
N GLU A 244 6.44 8.72 -12.15
CA GLU A 244 6.91 7.45 -12.72
C GLU A 244 5.95 6.33 -12.33
N CYS A 245 5.38 5.61 -13.31
CA CYS A 245 4.50 4.48 -13.06
C CYS A 245 4.83 3.31 -14.00
N GLU A 246 5.17 2.15 -13.42
CA GLU A 246 5.21 0.88 -14.11
C GLU A 246 3.85 0.20 -13.97
N PHE A 247 3.36 -0.45 -15.01
CA PHE A 247 2.05 -1.10 -15.02
C PHE A 247 2.15 -2.44 -15.77
N ASP A 248 1.87 -3.53 -15.06
CA ASP A 248 1.89 -4.88 -15.61
C ASP A 248 0.54 -5.57 -15.47
N VAL A 249 0.11 -6.23 -16.55
CA VAL A 249 -1.06 -7.09 -16.58
C VAL A 249 -0.65 -8.56 -16.54
N PHE A 250 -1.23 -9.31 -15.63
CA PHE A 250 -0.97 -10.74 -15.41
C PHE A 250 -2.07 -11.55 -16.10
N GLN A 251 -1.68 -12.27 -17.14
CA GLN A 251 -2.60 -13.04 -18.00
C GLN A 251 -3.31 -14.13 -17.22
N GLY A 252 -4.63 -14.23 -17.39
CA GLY A 252 -5.47 -15.24 -16.72
C GLY A 252 -5.66 -15.01 -15.21
N ALA A 253 -5.12 -13.93 -14.65
CA ALA A 253 -5.20 -13.66 -13.23
C ALA A 253 -6.48 -12.88 -12.85
N GLU A 254 -7.16 -13.34 -11.79
CA GLU A 254 -8.34 -12.70 -11.20
C GLU A 254 -7.94 -11.69 -10.13
N HIS A 255 -8.92 -11.05 -9.40
CA HIS A 255 -8.63 -10.07 -8.35
C HIS A 255 -7.75 -10.59 -7.21
N ARG A 256 -7.93 -11.85 -6.79
CA ARG A 256 -7.25 -12.46 -5.62
C ARG A 256 -6.09 -13.41 -5.98
N TRP A 257 -5.58 -13.34 -7.19
CA TRP A 257 -4.60 -14.30 -7.69
C TRP A 257 -3.31 -14.40 -6.86
N VAL A 258 -2.79 -13.30 -6.33
CA VAL A 258 -1.54 -13.26 -5.54
C VAL A 258 -1.66 -14.02 -4.21
N SER A 259 -2.87 -14.25 -3.70
CA SER A 259 -3.09 -14.99 -2.46
C SER A 259 -3.05 -16.51 -2.63
N LYS A 260 -2.86 -17.00 -3.86
CA LYS A 260 -2.79 -18.44 -4.17
C LYS A 260 -1.45 -18.75 -4.85
N PRO A 261 -0.75 -19.82 -4.46
CA PRO A 261 0.45 -20.26 -5.16
C PRO A 261 0.15 -20.54 -6.64
N SER A 262 0.89 -19.89 -7.53
CA SER A 262 0.78 -20.09 -8.98
C SER A 262 2.02 -19.54 -9.68
N PRO A 263 2.30 -19.93 -10.96
CA PRO A 263 3.38 -19.31 -11.72
C PRO A 263 3.26 -17.79 -11.83
N GLN A 264 2.03 -17.26 -11.91
CA GLN A 264 1.78 -15.82 -11.95
C GLN A 264 2.13 -15.13 -10.61
N THR A 265 1.82 -15.79 -9.49
CA THR A 265 2.17 -15.30 -8.16
C THR A 265 3.69 -15.22 -7.98
N GLU A 266 4.41 -16.26 -8.37
CA GLU A 266 5.89 -16.27 -8.34
C GLU A 266 6.48 -15.20 -9.24
N ARG A 267 5.95 -15.03 -10.45
CA ARG A 267 6.32 -13.94 -11.36
C ARG A 267 6.12 -12.57 -10.70
N ALA A 268 4.99 -12.35 -10.03
CA ALA A 268 4.73 -11.09 -9.34
C ALA A 268 5.76 -10.81 -8.26
N TYR A 269 6.10 -11.81 -7.43
CA TYR A 269 7.11 -11.64 -6.39
C TYR A 269 8.48 -11.28 -6.98
N VAL A 270 8.86 -11.90 -8.09
CA VAL A 270 10.09 -11.56 -8.80
C VAL A 270 10.08 -10.12 -9.31
N GLN A 271 8.98 -9.70 -9.94
CA GLN A 271 8.86 -8.33 -10.49
C GLN A 271 8.81 -7.26 -9.40
N ILE A 272 8.08 -7.51 -8.29
CA ILE A 272 8.07 -6.60 -7.13
C ILE A 272 9.51 -6.41 -6.60
N LYS A 273 10.24 -7.50 -6.38
CA LYS A 273 11.63 -7.46 -5.90
C LYS A 273 12.55 -6.72 -6.88
N ALA A 274 12.37 -6.92 -8.18
CA ALA A 274 13.14 -6.23 -9.22
C ALA A 274 12.86 -4.72 -9.24
N PHE A 275 11.58 -4.32 -9.13
CA PHE A 275 11.19 -2.92 -9.00
C PHE A 275 11.81 -2.27 -7.76
N ILE A 276 11.70 -2.92 -6.59
CA ILE A 276 12.31 -2.45 -5.34
C ILE A 276 13.83 -2.26 -5.52
N ALA A 277 14.52 -3.24 -6.09
CA ALA A 277 15.96 -3.15 -6.35
C ALA A 277 16.31 -1.97 -7.28
N LYS A 278 15.48 -1.72 -8.31
CA LYS A 278 15.63 -0.57 -9.22
C LYS A 278 15.53 0.74 -8.45
N GLN A 279 14.50 0.92 -7.63
CA GLN A 279 14.26 2.15 -6.87
C GLN A 279 15.36 2.43 -5.85
N LEU A 280 15.82 1.40 -5.14
CA LEU A 280 16.90 1.53 -4.16
C LEU A 280 18.25 1.91 -4.81
N ARG A 281 18.52 1.41 -6.03
CA ARG A 281 19.72 1.82 -6.79
C ARG A 281 19.61 3.27 -7.25
N ALA A 282 18.47 3.70 -7.79
CA ALA A 282 18.26 5.08 -8.23
C ALA A 282 18.44 6.07 -7.07
N LYS A 283 17.89 5.76 -5.89
CA LYS A 283 18.07 6.59 -4.69
C LYS A 283 19.52 6.69 -4.22
N LYS A 284 20.29 5.61 -4.34
CA LYS A 284 21.73 5.61 -3.97
C LYS A 284 22.58 6.46 -4.91
N LEU A 285 22.17 6.59 -6.16
CA LEU A 285 22.87 7.43 -7.17
C LEU A 285 22.51 8.94 -7.01
N ALA A 286 21.39 9.24 -6.36
CA ALA A 286 20.91 10.62 -6.15
C ALA A 286 21.34 11.21 -4.80
N ALA A 287 21.92 10.41 -3.91
CA ALA A 287 22.40 10.81 -2.57
C ALA A 287 23.92 11.00 -2.53
#